data_f9a16ac569befff73dea9982ce43a3dd
#
_entry.id   f9a16ac569befff73dea9982ce43a3dd
#
_cell.length_a   1.000
_cell.length_b   1.000
_cell.length_c   1.000
_cell.angle_alpha   90.00
_cell.angle_beta   90.00
_cell.angle_gamma   90.00
#
_symmetry.space_group_name_H-M   'P 1'
#
loop_
_entity.id
_entity.type
_entity.pdbx_description
1 polymer ?
#
loop_
_entity_poly.entity_id
_entity_poly.type
_entity_poly.pdbx_seq_one_letter_code
_entity_poly.pdbx_strand_id
1 'polypeptide(L)'
;MPAPLKAIFFDVGNTLLFPDRSRILAPLHQRKLTPSLEQWHAIERKTKEEFDEIIKHDGRSDHSFWYLFYSHLLEELGVHDDALRDALVDATRISANWGDIRPGTRESLLRLGRRYPLAVISNADGKIGDVLTRCGIADCFAAITDSGLVGYEKPHSAIFETALRGMDAAAEQSLYVGDVYSVDYLGATRAGMQAILFDVSGAYRESVLPRVESLEELEQKM
;
A
#
# COMPACT_ATOMS: atom_id res chain seq x y z
N MET A 1 -8.66 -21.77 -17.68
CA MET A 1 -9.15 -21.31 -16.37
C MET A 1 -7.95 -20.89 -15.57
N PRO A 2 -7.99 -19.78 -14.80
CA PRO A 2 -6.89 -19.43 -13.92
C PRO A 2 -6.59 -20.58 -12.96
N ALA A 3 -5.31 -20.72 -12.57
CA ALA A 3 -4.90 -21.73 -11.59
C ALA A 3 -5.61 -21.50 -10.23
N PRO A 4 -5.94 -22.55 -9.50
CA PRO A 4 -6.58 -22.39 -8.20
C PRO A 4 -5.66 -21.64 -7.24
N LEU A 5 -6.22 -20.65 -6.54
CA LEU A 5 -5.48 -19.82 -5.59
C LEU A 5 -4.97 -20.65 -4.40
N LYS A 6 -3.71 -20.42 -4.03
CA LYS A 6 -3.06 -21.09 -2.90
C LYS A 6 -2.42 -20.15 -1.87
N ALA A 7 -2.17 -18.88 -2.22
CA ALA A 7 -1.60 -17.89 -1.28
C ALA A 7 -2.12 -16.50 -1.59
N ILE A 8 -2.20 -15.64 -0.58
CA ILE A 8 -2.54 -14.21 -0.73
C ILE A 8 -1.42 -13.36 -0.14
N PHE A 9 -0.97 -12.40 -0.92
CA PHE A 9 0.04 -11.41 -0.53
C PHE A 9 -0.62 -10.04 -0.45
N PHE A 10 -0.30 -9.29 0.59
CA PHE A 10 -0.84 -7.96 0.84
C PHE A 10 0.26 -6.90 0.82
N ASP A 11 -0.03 -5.77 0.22
CA ASP A 11 0.61 -4.53 0.61
C ASP A 11 0.18 -4.13 2.03
N VAL A 12 0.89 -3.17 2.64
CA VAL A 12 0.61 -2.69 3.99
C VAL A 12 0.00 -1.30 4.00
N GLY A 13 0.67 -0.31 3.41
CA GLY A 13 0.23 1.08 3.44
C GLY A 13 -1.06 1.29 2.64
N ASN A 14 -2.05 1.99 3.21
CA ASN A 14 -3.39 2.20 2.62
C ASN A 14 -4.13 0.90 2.21
N THR A 15 -3.61 -0.26 2.59
CA THR A 15 -4.22 -1.58 2.38
C THR A 15 -4.61 -2.21 3.72
N LEU A 16 -3.64 -2.47 4.59
CA LEU A 16 -3.84 -3.05 5.92
C LEU A 16 -3.73 -2.01 7.04
N LEU A 17 -2.77 -1.10 6.90
CA LEU A 17 -2.51 -0.01 7.83
C LEU A 17 -2.68 1.34 7.13
N PHE A 18 -3.22 2.29 7.89
CA PHE A 18 -3.41 3.66 7.44
C PHE A 18 -2.50 4.61 8.22
N PRO A 19 -2.20 5.79 7.64
CA PRO A 19 -1.32 6.75 8.29
C PRO A 19 -1.91 7.26 9.60
N ASP A 20 -1.14 7.26 10.68
CA ASP A 20 -1.45 8.05 11.87
C ASP A 20 -1.34 9.54 11.50
N ARG A 21 -2.46 10.11 11.07
CA ARG A 21 -2.52 11.48 10.60
C ARG A 21 -2.08 12.50 11.65
N SER A 22 -2.20 12.18 12.93
CA SER A 22 -1.75 13.05 14.01
C SER A 22 -0.24 13.21 14.02
N ARG A 23 0.48 12.15 13.70
CA ARG A 23 1.94 12.11 13.61
C ARG A 23 2.46 12.62 12.27
N ILE A 24 1.93 12.09 11.18
CA ILE A 24 2.38 12.44 9.83
C ILE A 24 2.12 13.92 9.53
N LEU A 25 0.95 14.44 9.92
CA LEU A 25 0.58 15.84 9.68
C LEU A 25 1.00 16.80 10.80
N ALA A 26 1.80 16.36 11.78
CA ALA A 26 2.30 17.24 12.83
C ALA A 26 2.93 18.55 12.31
N PRO A 27 3.72 18.56 11.22
CA PRO A 27 4.25 19.80 10.64
C PRO A 27 3.16 20.77 10.15
N LEU A 28 2.04 20.26 9.60
CA LEU A 28 0.88 21.07 9.19
C LEU A 28 0.12 21.59 10.41
N HIS A 29 -0.11 20.73 11.41
CA HIS A 29 -0.83 21.09 12.63
C HIS A 29 -0.12 22.25 13.40
N GLN A 30 1.21 22.28 13.40
CA GLN A 30 1.98 23.39 13.97
C GLN A 30 1.68 24.73 13.27
N ARG A 31 1.23 24.69 12.01
CA ARG A 31 0.81 25.86 11.24
C ARG A 31 -0.72 26.06 11.27
N LYS A 32 -1.44 25.33 12.11
CA LYS A 32 -2.90 25.37 12.24
C LYS A 32 -3.64 24.95 10.96
N LEU A 33 -2.98 24.13 10.14
CA LEU A 33 -3.55 23.54 8.92
C LEU A 33 -3.97 22.10 9.22
N THR A 34 -5.24 21.78 8.95
CA THR A 34 -5.79 20.44 9.22
C THR A 34 -6.62 20.01 8.01
N PRO A 35 -6.04 19.28 7.04
CA PRO A 35 -6.79 18.79 5.89
C PRO A 35 -7.88 17.82 6.33
N SER A 36 -9.07 17.94 5.75
CA SER A 36 -10.17 17.00 5.98
C SER A 36 -9.86 15.62 5.37
N LEU A 37 -10.61 14.59 5.77
CA LEU A 37 -10.48 13.27 5.16
C LEU A 37 -10.90 13.29 3.67
N GLU A 38 -11.89 14.10 3.33
CA GLU A 38 -12.33 14.26 1.95
C GLU A 38 -11.25 14.91 1.06
N GLN A 39 -10.60 15.97 1.55
CA GLN A 39 -9.43 16.56 0.87
C GLN A 39 -8.30 15.53 0.71
N TRP A 40 -7.99 14.77 1.76
CA TRP A 40 -6.99 13.71 1.71
C TRP A 40 -7.28 12.70 0.59
N HIS A 41 -8.50 12.17 0.53
CA HIS A 41 -8.88 11.21 -0.51
C HIS A 41 -8.92 11.84 -1.90
N ALA A 42 -9.32 13.11 -2.03
CA ALA A 42 -9.30 13.82 -3.31
C ALA A 42 -7.86 13.98 -3.83
N ILE A 43 -6.93 14.36 -2.96
CA ILE A 43 -5.50 14.45 -3.29
C ILE A 43 -4.93 13.07 -3.62
N GLU A 44 -5.29 12.03 -2.88
CA GLU A 44 -4.85 10.66 -3.15
C GLU A 44 -5.29 10.20 -4.55
N ARG A 45 -6.54 10.43 -4.94
CA ARG A 45 -7.05 10.12 -6.29
C ARG A 45 -6.25 10.84 -7.38
N LYS A 46 -6.10 12.17 -7.25
CA LYS A 46 -5.33 13.01 -8.18
C LYS A 46 -3.89 12.50 -8.30
N THR A 47 -3.27 12.19 -7.17
CA THR A 47 -1.88 11.72 -7.13
C THR A 47 -1.72 10.34 -7.78
N LYS A 48 -2.61 9.40 -7.50
CA LYS A 48 -2.56 8.05 -8.11
C LYS A 48 -2.69 8.12 -9.63
N GLU A 49 -3.62 8.93 -10.14
CA GLU A 49 -3.82 9.14 -11.58
C GLU A 49 -2.54 9.69 -12.25
N GLU A 50 -1.98 10.78 -11.72
CA GLU A 50 -0.77 11.38 -12.28
C GLU A 50 0.46 10.49 -12.12
N PHE A 51 0.62 9.84 -10.98
CA PHE A 51 1.74 8.94 -10.70
C PHE A 51 1.74 7.72 -11.62
N ASP A 52 0.58 7.12 -11.88
CA ASP A 52 0.44 5.99 -12.79
C ASP A 52 0.83 6.38 -14.23
N GLU A 53 0.51 7.60 -14.68
CA GLU A 53 0.95 8.10 -15.99
C GLU A 53 2.47 8.34 -16.02
N ILE A 54 3.07 8.91 -14.97
CA ILE A 54 4.53 9.10 -14.88
C ILE A 54 5.25 7.75 -14.99
N ILE A 55 4.82 6.75 -14.21
CA ILE A 55 5.45 5.43 -14.22
C ILE A 55 5.32 4.73 -15.58
N LYS A 56 4.22 4.90 -16.29
CA LYS A 56 4.06 4.36 -17.64
C LYS A 56 5.11 4.89 -18.62
N HIS A 57 5.47 6.18 -18.47
CA HIS A 57 6.42 6.84 -19.38
C HIS A 57 7.88 6.64 -18.99
N ASP A 58 8.22 6.73 -17.70
CA ASP A 58 9.60 6.76 -17.22
C ASP A 58 10.12 5.41 -16.71
N GLY A 59 9.25 4.46 -16.41
CA GLY A 59 9.61 3.11 -15.94
C GLY A 59 10.34 3.07 -14.59
N ARG A 60 10.48 4.20 -13.90
CA ARG A 60 11.15 4.31 -12.60
C ARG A 60 10.12 4.55 -11.49
N SER A 61 10.10 3.65 -10.52
CA SER A 61 9.46 3.91 -9.24
C SER A 61 10.53 4.45 -8.30
N ASP A 62 10.72 5.74 -8.27
CA ASP A 62 11.37 6.37 -7.15
C ASP A 62 10.29 6.78 -6.13
N HIS A 63 10.73 7.24 -4.96
CA HIS A 63 9.84 7.67 -3.87
C HIS A 63 8.98 8.91 -4.20
N SER A 64 8.73 9.18 -5.48
CA SER A 64 8.06 10.40 -5.98
C SER A 64 6.59 10.49 -5.61
N PHE A 65 5.92 9.36 -5.30
CA PHE A 65 4.51 9.37 -4.92
C PHE A 65 4.19 10.34 -3.77
N TRP A 66 4.93 10.27 -2.66
CA TRP A 66 4.68 11.14 -1.50
C TRP A 66 5.09 12.58 -1.75
N TYR A 67 6.12 12.83 -2.57
CA TYR A 67 6.45 14.18 -3.02
C TYR A 67 5.32 14.79 -3.84
N LEU A 68 4.78 14.03 -4.78
CA LEU A 68 3.65 14.45 -5.61
C LEU A 68 2.40 14.67 -4.77
N PHE A 69 2.09 13.74 -3.86
CA PHE A 69 0.96 13.83 -2.94
C PHE A 69 1.02 15.12 -2.10
N TYR A 70 2.15 15.38 -1.44
CA TYR A 70 2.26 16.57 -0.60
C TYR A 70 2.41 17.85 -1.40
N SER A 71 2.91 17.83 -2.62
CA SER A 71 2.86 18.97 -3.53
C SER A 71 1.41 19.35 -3.84
N HIS A 72 0.57 18.40 -4.22
CA HIS A 72 -0.85 18.64 -4.44
C HIS A 72 -1.57 19.11 -3.17
N LEU A 73 -1.27 18.48 -2.02
CA LEU A 73 -1.92 18.87 -0.76
C LEU A 73 -1.56 20.31 -0.35
N LEU A 74 -0.30 20.69 -0.45
CA LEU A 74 0.15 22.05 -0.11
C LEU A 74 -0.40 23.08 -1.09
N GLU A 75 -0.47 22.77 -2.38
CA GLU A 75 -1.12 23.60 -3.39
C GLU A 75 -2.59 23.86 -3.05
N GLU A 76 -3.35 22.80 -2.72
CA GLU A 76 -4.76 22.90 -2.31
C GLU A 76 -4.94 23.75 -1.04
N LEU A 77 -3.97 23.73 -0.13
CA LEU A 77 -3.97 24.52 1.09
C LEU A 77 -3.44 25.96 0.87
N GLY A 78 -3.02 26.33 -0.35
CA GLY A 78 -2.43 27.63 -0.67
C GLY A 78 -1.06 27.85 -0.02
N VAL A 79 -0.28 26.79 0.22
CA VAL A 79 1.02 26.81 0.87
C VAL A 79 2.13 26.49 -0.12
N HIS A 80 3.11 27.37 -0.25
CA HIS A 80 4.29 27.19 -1.08
C HIS A 80 5.52 27.10 -0.17
N ASP A 81 5.88 25.89 0.28
CA ASP A 81 6.98 25.64 1.20
C ASP A 81 7.57 24.24 0.99
N ASP A 82 8.68 24.19 0.28
CA ASP A 82 9.38 22.93 -0.03
C ASP A 82 9.91 22.24 1.24
N ALA A 83 10.37 23.00 2.25
CA ALA A 83 10.86 22.41 3.49
C ALA A 83 9.72 21.73 4.29
N LEU A 84 8.50 22.31 4.24
CA LEU A 84 7.33 21.68 4.83
C LEU A 84 6.94 20.39 4.08
N ARG A 85 6.98 20.43 2.73
CA ARG A 85 6.74 19.22 1.92
C ARG A 85 7.70 18.10 2.30
N ASP A 86 8.99 18.41 2.34
CA ASP A 86 10.06 17.45 2.65
C ASP A 86 9.87 16.85 4.05
N ALA A 87 9.52 17.68 5.04
CA ALA A 87 9.22 17.21 6.40
C ALA A 87 8.02 16.27 6.46
N LEU A 88 6.98 16.50 5.64
CA LEU A 88 5.81 15.61 5.53
C LEU A 88 6.17 14.29 4.84
N VAL A 89 6.98 14.33 3.78
CA VAL A 89 7.51 13.14 3.11
C VAL A 89 8.33 12.30 4.08
N ASP A 90 9.26 12.91 4.81
CA ASP A 90 10.10 12.22 5.80
C ASP A 90 9.26 11.57 6.90
N ALA A 91 8.25 12.30 7.43
CA ALA A 91 7.34 11.76 8.43
C ALA A 91 6.55 10.54 7.90
N THR A 92 6.18 10.55 6.62
CA THR A 92 5.41 9.47 5.98
C THR A 92 6.26 8.22 5.74
N ARG A 93 7.54 8.38 5.44
CA ARG A 93 8.47 7.27 5.21
C ARG A 93 8.79 6.46 6.46
N ILE A 94 8.53 6.99 7.63
CA ILE A 94 8.76 6.29 8.90
C ILE A 94 7.63 5.29 9.13
N SER A 95 7.91 3.98 9.00
CA SER A 95 6.93 2.91 9.19
C SER A 95 6.21 2.99 10.55
N ALA A 96 6.88 3.49 11.60
CA ALA A 96 6.27 3.68 12.92
C ALA A 96 5.10 4.68 12.95
N ASN A 97 4.96 5.52 11.91
CA ASN A 97 3.85 6.47 11.76
C ASN A 97 2.63 5.88 11.00
N TRP A 98 2.72 4.60 10.67
CA TRP A 98 1.62 3.81 10.10
C TRP A 98 1.11 2.85 11.18
N GLY A 99 -0.07 3.04 11.66
CA GLY A 99 -0.57 2.24 12.78
C GLY A 99 -2.08 2.26 12.94
N ASP A 100 -2.78 3.07 12.15
CA ASP A 100 -4.23 3.04 12.14
C ASP A 100 -4.71 1.79 11.43
N ILE A 101 -5.40 0.94 12.18
CA ILE A 101 -6.00 -0.30 11.67
C ILE A 101 -7.52 -0.17 11.66
N ARG A 102 -8.15 -0.56 10.56
CA ARG A 102 -9.61 -0.51 10.48
C ARG A 102 -10.25 -1.59 11.35
N PRO A 103 -11.40 -1.31 11.99
CA PRO A 103 -12.18 -2.32 12.67
C PRO A 103 -12.45 -3.53 11.75
N GLY A 104 -12.35 -4.74 12.28
CA GLY A 104 -12.57 -5.96 11.51
C GLY A 104 -11.38 -6.47 10.69
N THR A 105 -10.29 -5.69 10.54
CA THR A 105 -9.12 -6.11 9.75
C THR A 105 -8.53 -7.44 10.24
N ARG A 106 -8.26 -7.57 11.56
CA ARG A 106 -7.71 -8.81 12.11
C ARG A 106 -8.64 -10.00 11.89
N GLU A 107 -9.91 -9.81 12.12
CA GLU A 107 -10.93 -10.86 11.96
C GLU A 107 -11.02 -11.33 10.51
N SER A 108 -10.98 -10.42 9.54
CA SER A 108 -10.94 -10.74 8.11
C SER A 108 -9.67 -11.50 7.72
N LEU A 109 -8.50 -11.04 8.20
CA LEU A 109 -7.24 -11.74 7.96
C LEU A 109 -7.26 -13.16 8.55
N LEU A 110 -7.80 -13.34 9.76
CA LEU A 110 -7.92 -14.68 10.37
C LEU A 110 -8.88 -15.59 9.58
N ARG A 111 -9.97 -15.06 9.01
CA ARG A 111 -10.89 -15.85 8.18
C ARG A 111 -10.25 -16.23 6.86
N LEU A 112 -9.58 -15.28 6.17
CA LEU A 112 -8.81 -15.57 4.96
C LEU A 112 -7.69 -16.58 5.23
N GLY A 113 -6.97 -16.43 6.35
CA GLY A 113 -5.87 -17.29 6.77
C GLY A 113 -6.27 -18.76 7.05
N ARG A 114 -7.56 -19.04 7.29
CA ARG A 114 -8.07 -20.42 7.39
C ARG A 114 -8.12 -21.13 6.03
N ARG A 115 -8.13 -20.38 4.94
CA ARG A 115 -8.28 -20.89 3.57
C ARG A 115 -6.98 -20.78 2.78
N TYR A 116 -6.19 -19.73 3.03
CA TYR A 116 -4.99 -19.41 2.29
C TYR A 116 -3.87 -18.96 3.23
N PRO A 117 -2.63 -19.44 3.09
CA PRO A 117 -1.48 -18.80 3.71
C PRO A 117 -1.41 -17.32 3.28
N LEU A 118 -1.23 -16.40 4.24
CA LEU A 118 -1.14 -14.97 4.00
C LEU A 118 0.30 -14.51 4.15
N ALA A 119 0.72 -13.56 3.35
CA ALA A 119 2.03 -12.92 3.44
C ALA A 119 1.95 -11.41 3.14
N VAL A 120 3.01 -10.69 3.44
CA VAL A 120 3.14 -9.26 3.20
C VAL A 120 4.30 -8.98 2.24
N ILE A 121 4.11 -8.00 1.33
CA ILE A 121 5.16 -7.36 0.54
C ILE A 121 5.01 -5.84 0.68
N SER A 122 5.95 -5.16 1.34
CA SER A 122 5.86 -3.72 1.61
C SER A 122 7.11 -2.96 1.17
N ASN A 123 6.89 -1.79 0.58
CA ASN A 123 7.94 -0.78 0.42
C ASN A 123 8.05 -0.04 1.75
N ALA A 124 9.09 -0.35 2.55
CA ALA A 124 9.25 0.13 3.92
C ALA A 124 10.72 0.28 4.33
N ASP A 125 10.94 0.73 5.56
CA ASP A 125 12.26 1.06 6.12
C ASP A 125 12.94 -0.09 6.89
N GLY A 126 12.51 -1.33 6.66
CA GLY A 126 13.03 -2.53 7.36
C GLY A 126 12.35 -2.83 8.69
N LYS A 127 11.32 -2.09 9.08
CA LYS A 127 10.66 -2.19 10.40
C LYS A 127 9.18 -2.56 10.33
N ILE A 128 8.67 -2.91 9.15
CA ILE A 128 7.25 -3.18 8.98
C ILE A 128 6.76 -4.36 9.83
N GLY A 129 7.61 -5.36 10.07
CA GLY A 129 7.28 -6.48 10.96
C GLY A 129 6.99 -6.04 12.40
N ASP A 130 7.78 -5.09 12.93
CA ASP A 130 7.56 -4.51 14.27
C ASP A 130 6.26 -3.73 14.33
N VAL A 131 5.95 -3.00 13.25
CA VAL A 131 4.69 -2.23 13.15
C VAL A 131 3.49 -3.18 13.14
N LEU A 132 3.50 -4.21 12.30
CA LEU A 132 2.44 -5.23 12.26
C LEU A 132 2.26 -5.95 13.60
N THR A 133 3.36 -6.21 14.31
CA THR A 133 3.34 -6.79 15.67
C THR A 133 2.66 -5.84 16.66
N ARG A 134 3.03 -4.57 16.64
CA ARG A 134 2.41 -3.54 17.51
C ARG A 134 0.92 -3.35 17.21
N CYS A 135 0.53 -3.49 15.93
CA CYS A 135 -0.88 -3.44 15.51
C CYS A 135 -1.65 -4.75 15.77
N GLY A 136 -0.99 -5.79 16.26
CA GLY A 136 -1.61 -7.07 16.63
C GLY A 136 -2.06 -7.92 15.45
N ILE A 137 -1.42 -7.79 14.27
CA ILE A 137 -1.75 -8.57 13.07
C ILE A 137 -0.57 -9.32 12.44
N ALA A 138 0.63 -9.22 13.01
CA ALA A 138 1.79 -9.92 12.45
C ALA A 138 1.62 -11.45 12.42
N ASP A 139 0.96 -12.01 13.44
CA ASP A 139 0.67 -13.45 13.56
C ASP A 139 -0.36 -13.97 12.54
N CYS A 140 -1.00 -13.08 11.78
CA CYS A 140 -1.85 -13.47 10.65
C CYS A 140 -1.03 -13.88 9.40
N PHE A 141 0.27 -13.55 9.35
CA PHE A 141 1.11 -13.72 8.16
C PHE A 141 2.19 -14.76 8.37
N ALA A 142 2.33 -15.66 7.40
CA ALA A 142 3.39 -16.67 7.38
C ALA A 142 4.76 -16.09 6.99
N ALA A 143 4.77 -14.99 6.21
CA ALA A 143 6.00 -14.29 5.81
C ALA A 143 5.75 -12.78 5.65
N ILE A 144 6.79 -12.00 5.91
CA ILE A 144 6.80 -10.54 5.74
C ILE A 144 8.04 -10.18 4.92
N THR A 145 7.82 -9.58 3.74
CA THR A 145 8.88 -9.11 2.85
C THR A 145 8.91 -7.59 2.89
N ASP A 146 9.97 -7.02 3.43
CA ASP A 146 10.20 -5.58 3.60
C ASP A 146 11.33 -5.15 2.65
N SER A 147 11.08 -4.12 1.82
CA SER A 147 12.05 -3.62 0.84
C SER A 147 13.35 -3.15 1.47
N GLY A 148 13.29 -2.55 2.66
CA GLY A 148 14.46 -2.10 3.40
C GLY A 148 15.38 -3.25 3.85
N LEU A 149 14.86 -4.49 3.92
CA LEU A 149 15.65 -5.68 4.24
C LEU A 149 16.12 -6.42 2.98
N VAL A 150 15.31 -6.45 1.91
CA VAL A 150 15.65 -7.21 0.69
C VAL A 150 16.38 -6.39 -0.37
N GLY A 151 16.39 -5.06 -0.24
CA GLY A 151 17.12 -4.14 -1.13
C GLY A 151 16.43 -3.85 -2.46
N TYR A 152 15.18 -4.25 -2.65
CA TYR A 152 14.36 -3.98 -3.84
C TYR A 152 12.98 -3.50 -3.43
N GLU A 153 12.48 -2.48 -4.12
CA GLU A 153 11.14 -1.93 -3.94
C GLU A 153 10.19 -2.36 -5.06
N LYS A 154 8.89 -2.49 -4.76
CA LYS A 154 7.85 -2.60 -5.78
C LYS A 154 7.86 -1.35 -6.67
N PRO A 155 7.70 -1.48 -8.00
CA PRO A 155 7.26 -2.65 -8.75
C PRO A 155 8.39 -3.54 -9.28
N HIS A 156 9.62 -3.48 -8.75
CA HIS A 156 10.72 -4.34 -9.21
C HIS A 156 10.39 -5.81 -8.94
N SER A 157 10.56 -6.71 -9.96
CA SER A 157 10.15 -8.11 -9.86
C SER A 157 10.82 -8.86 -8.71
N ALA A 158 12.08 -8.51 -8.38
CA ALA A 158 12.86 -9.20 -7.37
C ALA A 158 12.21 -9.22 -5.97
N ILE A 159 11.43 -8.20 -5.58
CA ILE A 159 10.76 -8.21 -4.28
C ILE A 159 9.61 -9.24 -4.27
N PHE A 160 8.84 -9.33 -5.36
CA PHE A 160 7.75 -10.32 -5.51
C PHE A 160 8.32 -11.73 -5.58
N GLU A 161 9.38 -11.95 -6.37
CA GLU A 161 10.08 -13.25 -6.47
C GLU A 161 10.65 -13.70 -5.11
N THR A 162 11.17 -12.75 -4.32
CA THR A 162 11.68 -13.04 -2.96
C THR A 162 10.54 -13.48 -2.04
N ALA A 163 9.40 -12.78 -2.10
CA ALA A 163 8.22 -13.13 -1.31
C ALA A 163 7.65 -14.49 -1.71
N LEU A 164 7.54 -14.77 -3.01
CA LEU A 164 7.07 -16.06 -3.53
C LEU A 164 7.96 -17.21 -3.09
N ARG A 165 9.31 -17.05 -3.17
CA ARG A 165 10.25 -18.06 -2.65
C ARG A 165 10.11 -18.26 -1.14
N GLY A 166 9.93 -17.18 -0.37
CA GLY A 166 9.73 -17.26 1.08
C GLY A 166 8.47 -18.03 1.50
N MET A 167 7.49 -18.10 0.61
CA MET A 167 6.22 -18.81 0.82
C MET A 167 6.16 -20.18 0.12
N ASP A 168 7.20 -20.58 -0.62
CA ASP A 168 7.18 -21.75 -1.53
C ASP A 168 5.91 -21.72 -2.45
N ALA A 169 5.57 -20.54 -2.97
CA ALA A 169 4.37 -20.29 -3.72
C ALA A 169 4.65 -20.07 -5.19
N ALA A 170 3.83 -20.67 -6.05
CA ALA A 170 3.84 -20.42 -7.49
C ALA A 170 3.10 -19.10 -7.80
N ALA A 171 3.66 -18.26 -8.67
CA ALA A 171 3.12 -16.94 -8.97
C ALA A 171 1.69 -17.03 -9.50
N GLU A 172 1.42 -17.94 -10.44
CA GLU A 172 0.09 -18.15 -11.06
C GLU A 172 -0.99 -18.66 -10.09
N GLN A 173 -0.58 -19.14 -8.91
CA GLN A 173 -1.46 -19.59 -7.83
C GLN A 173 -1.51 -18.60 -6.66
N SER A 174 -0.94 -17.41 -6.84
CA SER A 174 -0.83 -16.36 -5.84
C SER A 174 -1.64 -15.14 -6.23
N LEU A 175 -2.36 -14.58 -5.27
CA LEU A 175 -3.05 -13.30 -5.38
C LEU A 175 -2.26 -12.23 -4.64
N TYR A 176 -2.09 -11.08 -5.27
CA TYR A 176 -1.58 -9.87 -4.64
C TYR A 176 -2.69 -8.82 -4.46
N VAL A 177 -2.73 -8.17 -3.32
CA VAL A 177 -3.70 -7.12 -2.97
C VAL A 177 -2.94 -5.88 -2.55
N GLY A 178 -3.11 -4.76 -3.26
CA GLY A 178 -2.43 -3.50 -2.95
C GLY A 178 -3.15 -2.30 -3.56
N ASP A 179 -2.75 -1.08 -3.19
CA ASP A 179 -3.54 0.14 -3.41
C ASP A 179 -3.10 1.01 -4.58
N VAL A 180 -1.90 0.77 -5.17
CA VAL A 180 -1.37 1.57 -6.29
C VAL A 180 -1.23 0.72 -7.55
N TYR A 181 -1.89 1.14 -8.64
CA TYR A 181 -1.90 0.37 -9.89
C TYR A 181 -0.51 0.12 -10.46
N SER A 182 0.29 1.17 -10.63
CA SER A 182 1.63 1.07 -11.27
C SER A 182 2.65 0.31 -10.40
N VAL A 183 2.51 0.34 -9.08
CA VAL A 183 3.43 -0.27 -8.11
C VAL A 183 2.99 -1.69 -7.76
N ASP A 184 1.74 -1.85 -7.36
CA ASP A 184 1.21 -3.11 -6.82
C ASP A 184 0.64 -3.99 -7.92
N TYR A 185 -0.38 -3.48 -8.64
CA TYR A 185 -1.08 -4.28 -9.62
C TYR A 185 -0.18 -4.68 -10.79
N LEU A 186 0.50 -3.71 -11.41
CA LEU A 186 1.42 -4.00 -12.52
C LEU A 186 2.67 -4.76 -12.04
N GLY A 187 3.20 -4.44 -10.86
CA GLY A 187 4.34 -5.15 -10.28
C GLY A 187 4.04 -6.62 -10.09
N ALA A 188 2.91 -6.94 -9.44
CA ALA A 188 2.47 -8.30 -9.19
C ALA A 188 2.14 -9.07 -10.49
N THR A 189 1.42 -8.44 -11.43
CA THR A 189 1.06 -9.10 -12.70
C THR A 189 2.28 -9.37 -13.57
N ARG A 190 3.29 -8.48 -13.58
CA ARG A 190 4.58 -8.73 -14.27
C ARG A 190 5.38 -9.85 -13.61
N ALA A 191 5.21 -10.07 -12.31
CA ALA A 191 5.78 -11.23 -11.60
C ALA A 191 4.97 -12.53 -11.81
N GLY A 192 3.89 -12.50 -12.60
CA GLY A 192 3.04 -13.65 -12.92
C GLY A 192 1.92 -13.93 -11.90
N MET A 193 1.74 -13.06 -10.91
CA MET A 193 0.68 -13.20 -9.91
C MET A 193 -0.67 -12.67 -10.45
N GLN A 194 -1.77 -13.16 -9.88
CA GLN A 194 -3.06 -12.47 -9.97
C GLN A 194 -3.00 -11.22 -9.10
N ALA A 195 -3.76 -10.16 -9.46
CA ALA A 195 -3.77 -8.93 -8.66
C ALA A 195 -5.18 -8.35 -8.52
N ILE A 196 -5.44 -7.73 -7.36
CA ILE A 196 -6.65 -6.97 -7.04
C ILE A 196 -6.22 -5.63 -6.45
N LEU A 197 -6.82 -4.52 -6.90
CA LEU A 197 -6.64 -3.21 -6.32
C LEU A 197 -7.46 -3.05 -5.03
N PHE A 198 -6.82 -2.57 -3.96
CA PHE A 198 -7.48 -2.18 -2.72
C PHE A 198 -7.76 -0.67 -2.77
N ASP A 199 -8.94 -0.29 -3.25
CA ASP A 199 -9.25 1.08 -3.71
C ASP A 199 -10.15 1.83 -2.73
N VAL A 200 -9.61 2.18 -1.56
CA VAL A 200 -10.33 2.90 -0.50
C VAL A 200 -10.70 4.34 -0.91
N SER A 201 -9.82 5.03 -1.63
CA SER A 201 -10.05 6.40 -2.06
C SER A 201 -11.00 6.51 -3.26
N GLY A 202 -11.24 5.39 -3.96
CA GLY A 202 -12.03 5.36 -5.20
C GLY A 202 -11.28 5.90 -6.42
N ALA A 203 -9.95 5.85 -6.40
CA ALA A 203 -9.09 6.31 -7.50
C ALA A 203 -9.31 5.50 -8.79
N TYR A 204 -9.66 4.23 -8.64
CA TYR A 204 -9.84 3.30 -9.75
C TYR A 204 -11.29 2.89 -10.00
N ARG A 205 -12.26 3.69 -9.49
CA ARG A 205 -13.71 3.37 -9.57
C ARG A 205 -14.19 3.21 -11.00
N GLU A 206 -13.68 4.01 -11.93
CA GLU A 206 -14.03 3.96 -13.35
C GLU A 206 -13.24 2.91 -14.15
N SER A 207 -12.30 2.21 -13.48
CA SER A 207 -11.48 1.19 -14.11
C SER A 207 -12.25 -0.14 -14.21
N VAL A 208 -11.95 -0.92 -15.25
CA VAL A 208 -12.43 -2.31 -15.42
C VAL A 208 -11.60 -3.33 -14.64
N LEU A 209 -10.56 -2.89 -13.94
CA LEU A 209 -9.66 -3.77 -13.19
C LEU A 209 -10.35 -4.39 -11.98
N PRO A 210 -9.98 -5.60 -11.57
CA PRO A 210 -10.44 -6.19 -10.32
C PRO A 210 -10.06 -5.28 -9.14
N ARG A 211 -11.05 -4.86 -8.36
CA ARG A 211 -10.85 -4.02 -7.19
C ARG A 211 -11.80 -4.37 -6.05
N VAL A 212 -11.40 -4.01 -4.84
CA VAL A 212 -12.19 -4.08 -3.60
C VAL A 212 -11.96 -2.82 -2.77
N GLU A 213 -12.93 -2.45 -1.95
CA GLU A 213 -12.85 -1.28 -1.06
C GLU A 213 -12.62 -1.69 0.42
N SER A 214 -12.72 -3.01 0.72
CA SER A 214 -12.52 -3.56 2.07
C SER A 214 -12.05 -5.01 2.03
N LEU A 215 -11.54 -5.51 3.18
CA LEU A 215 -11.19 -6.92 3.34
C LEU A 215 -12.43 -7.82 3.35
N GLU A 216 -13.56 -7.33 3.84
CA GLU A 216 -14.84 -8.05 3.79
C GLU A 216 -15.31 -8.28 2.35
N GLU A 217 -15.15 -7.28 1.48
CA GLU A 217 -15.44 -7.42 0.06
C GLU A 217 -14.47 -8.41 -0.60
N LEU A 218 -13.18 -8.37 -0.23
CA LEU A 218 -12.21 -9.36 -0.71
C LEU A 218 -12.62 -10.77 -0.31
N GLU A 219 -13.02 -11.00 0.95
CA GLU A 219 -13.49 -12.32 1.42
C GLU A 219 -14.68 -12.85 0.62
N GLN A 220 -15.62 -11.97 0.25
CA GLN A 220 -16.81 -12.35 -0.53
C GLN A 220 -16.47 -12.76 -1.97
N LYS A 221 -15.35 -12.25 -2.50
CA LYS A 221 -14.87 -12.57 -3.86
C LYS A 221 -14.00 -13.82 -3.91
N MET A 222 -13.53 -14.30 -2.75
CA MET A 222 -12.66 -15.46 -2.58
C MET A 222 -13.46 -16.73 -2.29
#